data_e609a0f91a3bf9963a1079e09afa379f
#
_entry.id   e609a0f91a3bf9963a1079e09afa379f
#
_cell.length_a   1.000
_cell.length_b   1.000
_cell.length_c   1.000
_cell.angle_alpha   90.00
_cell.angle_beta   90.00
_cell.angle_gamma   90.00
#
_symmetry.space_group_name_H-M   'P 1'
#
loop_
_entity.id
_entity.type
_entity.pdbx_description
1 polymer ?
#
loop_
_entity_poly.entity_id
_entity_poly.type
_entity_poly.pdbx_seq_one_letter_code
_entity_poly.pdbx_strand_id
1 'polypeptide(L)'
;MKTSKSMWVLGHKISPVEVSGDYDMVIGETPPNVPGPPPHLHKKLNEFFMVLEGEMEFVVNGEVKKVKKGDSVDLPINAVHTFKNSGDVPCKWLNIHSPKGFLSFFETMGVPADEPQAIEKSVSEDIIGKVMKEAPTFDMHIKG
;
A
#
# COMPACT_ATOMS: atom_id res chain seq x y z
N MET A 1 -1.89 -8.68 18.54
CA MET A 1 -1.47 -7.55 17.71
C MET A 1 -2.62 -6.56 17.64
N LYS A 2 -2.38 -5.32 18.05
CA LYS A 2 -3.40 -4.29 18.11
C LYS A 2 -3.37 -3.46 16.83
N THR A 3 -4.52 -3.34 16.16
CA THR A 3 -4.67 -2.50 14.99
C THR A 3 -5.54 -1.29 15.31
N SER A 4 -5.26 -0.16 14.66
CA SER A 4 -6.13 1.00 14.66
C SER A 4 -7.30 0.75 13.71
N LYS A 5 -8.23 1.70 13.62
CA LYS A 5 -9.35 1.62 12.69
C LYS A 5 -8.86 1.43 11.26
N SER A 6 -9.50 0.52 10.54
CA SER A 6 -9.19 0.27 9.13
C SER A 6 -9.73 1.38 8.25
N MET A 7 -9.10 1.54 7.10
CA MET A 7 -9.48 2.51 6.08
C MET A 7 -9.28 1.91 4.70
N TRP A 8 -9.93 2.47 3.70
CA TRP A 8 -9.72 2.10 2.30
C TRP A 8 -8.88 3.17 1.62
N VAL A 9 -7.78 2.76 1.01
CA VAL A 9 -6.85 3.63 0.29
C VAL A 9 -6.72 3.12 -1.13
N LEU A 10 -7.22 3.85 -2.10
CA LEU A 10 -7.15 3.49 -3.52
C LEU A 10 -7.60 2.05 -3.80
N GLY A 11 -8.66 1.61 -3.14
CA GLY A 11 -9.21 0.27 -3.33
C GLY A 11 -8.57 -0.83 -2.49
N HIS A 12 -7.61 -0.49 -1.64
CA HIS A 12 -6.94 -1.44 -0.74
C HIS A 12 -7.35 -1.17 0.70
N LYS A 13 -7.66 -2.23 1.46
CA LYS A 13 -7.99 -2.08 2.86
C LYS A 13 -6.69 -2.01 3.67
N ILE A 14 -6.54 -0.96 4.45
CA ILE A 14 -5.34 -0.70 5.25
C ILE A 14 -5.72 -0.71 6.73
N SER A 15 -5.05 -1.54 7.51
CA SER A 15 -5.25 -1.64 8.95
C SER A 15 -3.93 -1.37 9.64
N PRO A 16 -3.73 -0.15 10.17
CA PRO A 16 -2.49 0.19 10.85
C PRO A 16 -2.27 -0.67 12.10
N VAL A 17 -1.03 -1.04 12.33
CA VAL A 17 -0.61 -1.80 13.52
C VAL A 17 0.20 -0.86 14.41
N GLU A 18 -0.11 -0.82 15.70
CA GLU A 18 0.62 -0.01 16.65
C GLU A 18 1.99 -0.64 16.93
N VAL A 19 3.05 0.14 16.71
CA VAL A 19 4.43 -0.30 16.91
C VAL A 19 5.20 0.76 17.69
N SER A 20 6.25 0.35 18.39
CA SER A 20 7.05 1.26 19.21
C SER A 20 8.36 1.70 18.54
N GLY A 21 8.80 1.01 17.49
CA GLY A 21 10.06 1.33 16.81
C GLY A 21 9.95 2.44 15.78
N ASP A 22 11.05 2.75 15.14
CA ASP A 22 11.11 3.78 14.10
C ASP A 22 10.71 3.18 12.74
N TYR A 23 9.48 2.71 12.67
CA TYR A 23 8.87 2.19 11.45
C TYR A 23 7.37 2.26 11.58
N ASP A 24 6.68 2.23 10.45
CA ASP A 24 5.22 2.08 10.39
C ASP A 24 4.90 0.70 9.86
N MET A 25 3.85 0.08 10.36
CA MET A 25 3.40 -1.23 9.92
C MET A 25 1.90 -1.21 9.68
N VAL A 26 1.47 -1.79 8.57
CA VAL A 26 0.06 -1.98 8.27
C VAL A 26 -0.18 -3.41 7.79
N ILE A 27 -1.39 -3.89 8.04
CA ILE A 27 -1.90 -5.09 7.39
C ILE A 27 -2.80 -4.60 6.27
N GLY A 28 -2.52 -5.04 5.06
CA GLY A 28 -3.28 -4.67 3.89
C GLY A 28 -4.08 -5.83 3.34
N GLU A 29 -5.14 -5.51 2.62
CA GLU A 29 -5.92 -6.51 1.89
C GLU A 29 -6.30 -5.92 0.56
N THR A 30 -5.94 -6.63 -0.51
CA THR A 30 -6.24 -6.21 -1.88
C THR A 30 -7.27 -7.16 -2.48
N PRO A 31 -8.48 -6.67 -2.80
CA PRO A 31 -9.48 -7.49 -3.48
C PRO A 31 -8.98 -7.96 -4.85
N PRO A 32 -9.59 -9.02 -5.41
CA PRO A 32 -9.24 -9.47 -6.76
C PRO A 32 -9.45 -8.36 -7.79
N ASN A 33 -8.57 -8.31 -8.78
CA ASN A 33 -8.66 -7.41 -9.93
C ASN A 33 -8.60 -5.91 -9.59
N VAL A 34 -8.11 -5.57 -8.40
CA VAL A 34 -7.86 -4.17 -8.05
C VAL A 34 -6.45 -3.81 -8.51
N PRO A 35 -6.29 -2.75 -9.30
CA PRO A 35 -4.96 -2.30 -9.68
C PRO A 35 -4.23 -1.71 -8.49
N GLY A 36 -2.91 -1.82 -8.49
CA GLY A 36 -2.08 -1.18 -7.50
C GLY A 36 -1.91 0.31 -7.76
N PRO A 37 -1.12 0.97 -6.93
CA PRO A 37 -0.77 2.37 -7.16
C PRO A 37 0.03 2.51 -8.44
N PRO A 38 0.10 3.72 -9.02
CA PRO A 38 1.02 3.95 -10.14
C PRO A 38 2.46 3.61 -9.72
N PRO A 39 3.32 3.19 -10.67
CA PRO A 39 4.72 2.96 -10.33
C PRO A 39 5.32 4.18 -9.65
N HIS A 40 6.00 3.95 -8.52
CA HIS A 40 6.54 5.04 -7.72
C HIS A 40 7.76 4.57 -6.93
N LEU A 41 8.46 5.53 -6.32
CA LEU A 41 9.59 5.24 -5.46
C LEU A 41 9.52 6.13 -4.21
N HIS A 42 10.24 5.72 -3.18
CA HIS A 42 10.48 6.51 -1.98
C HIS A 42 11.97 6.86 -1.91
N LYS A 43 12.28 8.10 -1.61
CA LYS A 43 13.68 8.58 -1.54
C LYS A 43 14.26 8.50 -0.14
N LYS A 44 13.40 8.44 0.88
CA LYS A 44 13.82 8.50 2.29
C LYS A 44 13.37 7.27 3.09
N LEU A 45 12.59 6.38 2.49
CA LEU A 45 11.99 5.24 3.17
C LEU A 45 12.41 3.94 2.49
N ASN A 46 12.74 2.94 3.30
CA ASN A 46 12.76 1.56 2.85
C ASN A 46 11.37 0.98 3.06
N GLU A 47 10.99 0.04 2.20
CA GLU A 47 9.69 -0.61 2.29
C GLU A 47 9.85 -2.12 2.21
N PHE A 48 8.97 -2.83 2.91
CA PHE A 48 8.99 -4.29 2.96
C PHE A 48 7.56 -4.81 2.87
N PHE A 49 7.35 -5.85 2.08
CA PHE A 49 6.08 -6.57 2.00
C PHE A 49 6.30 -8.05 2.31
N MET A 50 5.32 -8.65 2.99
CA MET A 50 5.21 -10.10 3.10
C MET A 50 3.77 -10.49 2.80
N VAL A 51 3.55 -11.47 1.93
CA VAL A 51 2.22 -11.97 1.62
C VAL A 51 1.80 -12.95 2.71
N LEU A 52 0.67 -12.70 3.33
CA LEU A 52 0.12 -13.52 4.40
C LEU A 52 -0.90 -14.53 3.90
N GLU A 53 -1.69 -14.15 2.88
CA GLU A 53 -2.69 -15.02 2.24
C GLU A 53 -2.85 -14.61 0.79
N GLY A 54 -3.07 -15.57 -0.10
CA GLY A 54 -3.22 -15.32 -1.53
C GLY A 54 -1.87 -15.11 -2.21
N GLU A 55 -1.88 -14.37 -3.31
CA GLU A 55 -0.65 -14.01 -4.02
C GLU A 55 -0.77 -12.62 -4.61
N MET A 56 0.36 -11.99 -4.86
CA MET A 56 0.45 -10.64 -5.39
C MET A 56 1.53 -10.60 -6.45
N GLU A 57 1.29 -9.85 -7.50
CA GLU A 57 2.30 -9.60 -8.52
C GLU A 57 2.93 -8.24 -8.25
N PHE A 58 4.24 -8.23 -8.05
CA PHE A 58 5.01 -7.00 -7.87
C PHE A 58 5.83 -6.73 -9.13
N VAL A 59 5.99 -5.45 -9.47
CA VAL A 59 6.96 -5.03 -10.47
C VAL A 59 7.97 -4.15 -9.76
N VAL A 60 9.22 -4.58 -9.73
CA VAL A 60 10.29 -3.88 -9.01
C VAL A 60 11.41 -3.56 -9.99
N ASN A 61 11.66 -2.28 -10.22
CA ASN A 61 12.65 -1.82 -11.20
C ASN A 61 12.46 -2.51 -12.58
N GLY A 62 11.19 -2.66 -12.99
CA GLY A 62 10.83 -3.28 -14.26
C GLY A 62 10.77 -4.81 -14.26
N GLU A 63 11.16 -5.46 -13.16
CA GLU A 63 11.14 -6.92 -13.06
C GLU A 63 9.86 -7.39 -12.37
N VAL A 64 9.15 -8.32 -13.00
CA VAL A 64 7.91 -8.90 -12.46
C VAL A 64 8.26 -10.02 -11.47
N LYS A 65 7.66 -9.95 -10.29
CA LYS A 65 7.82 -10.96 -9.23
C LYS A 65 6.45 -11.41 -8.74
N LYS A 66 6.19 -12.71 -8.82
CA LYS A 66 5.01 -13.30 -8.20
C LYS A 66 5.34 -13.72 -6.78
N VAL A 67 4.59 -13.19 -5.83
CA VAL A 67 4.84 -13.36 -4.41
C VAL A 67 3.65 -14.09 -3.79
N LYS A 68 3.91 -15.24 -3.18
CA LYS A 68 2.89 -16.11 -2.60
C LYS A 68 2.98 -16.07 -1.07
N LYS A 69 2.01 -16.69 -0.42
CA LYS A 69 1.96 -16.79 1.04
C LYS A 69 3.32 -17.18 1.63
N GLY A 70 3.82 -16.36 2.53
CA GLY A 70 5.11 -16.56 3.20
C GLY A 70 6.30 -15.94 2.48
N ASP A 71 6.14 -15.51 1.24
CA ASP A 71 7.21 -14.84 0.49
C ASP A 71 7.21 -13.35 0.79
N SER A 72 8.36 -12.72 0.62
CA SER A 72 8.54 -11.30 0.90
C SER A 72 9.21 -10.57 -0.25
N VAL A 73 9.05 -9.25 -0.26
CA VAL A 73 9.69 -8.35 -1.20
C VAL A 73 10.31 -7.21 -0.41
N ASP A 74 11.60 -7.00 -0.61
CA ASP A 74 12.31 -5.86 -0.03
C ASP A 74 12.43 -4.76 -1.08
N LEU A 75 12.04 -3.55 -0.71
CA LEU A 75 12.04 -2.38 -1.57
C LEU A 75 12.93 -1.30 -0.95
N PRO A 76 14.22 -1.32 -1.26
CA PRO A 76 15.11 -0.29 -0.71
C PRO A 76 14.80 1.09 -1.29
N ILE A 77 15.37 2.11 -0.67
CA ILE A 77 15.27 3.50 -1.14
C ILE A 77 15.53 3.55 -2.64
N ASN A 78 14.70 4.30 -3.37
CA ASN A 78 14.76 4.53 -4.81
C ASN A 78 14.31 3.35 -5.69
N ALA A 79 13.90 2.21 -5.14
CA ALA A 79 13.36 1.13 -5.95
C ALA A 79 11.99 1.52 -6.51
N VAL A 80 11.87 1.56 -7.83
CA VAL A 80 10.60 1.85 -8.52
C VAL A 80 9.73 0.60 -8.44
N HIS A 81 8.52 0.74 -7.91
CA HIS A 81 7.66 -0.42 -7.69
C HIS A 81 6.18 -0.12 -7.85
N THR A 82 5.44 -1.16 -8.15
CA THR A 82 3.99 -1.22 -8.09
C THR A 82 3.59 -2.68 -7.85
N PHE A 83 2.32 -2.90 -7.55
CA PHE A 83 1.80 -4.25 -7.34
C PHE A 83 0.35 -4.33 -7.78
N LYS A 84 -0.12 -5.56 -8.02
CA LYS A 84 -1.54 -5.82 -8.34
C LYS A 84 -1.92 -7.23 -7.95
N ASN A 85 -3.17 -7.42 -7.59
CA ASN A 85 -3.76 -8.74 -7.40
C ASN A 85 -4.42 -9.16 -8.70
N SER A 86 -3.74 -10.00 -9.48
CA SER A 86 -4.26 -10.53 -10.74
C SER A 86 -4.99 -11.86 -10.57
N GLY A 87 -5.09 -12.35 -9.32
CA GLY A 87 -5.80 -13.58 -9.00
C GLY A 87 -7.30 -13.37 -8.81
N ASP A 88 -7.98 -14.42 -8.37
CA ASP A 88 -9.43 -14.43 -8.16
C ASP A 88 -9.83 -14.45 -6.67
N VAL A 89 -8.86 -14.38 -5.76
CA VAL A 89 -9.08 -14.31 -4.32
C VAL A 89 -8.39 -13.09 -3.75
N PRO A 90 -8.86 -12.56 -2.59
CA PRO A 90 -8.16 -11.43 -1.96
C PRO A 90 -6.74 -11.80 -1.55
N CYS A 91 -5.84 -10.84 -1.59
CA CYS A 91 -4.48 -11.00 -1.08
C CYS A 91 -4.34 -10.19 0.20
N LYS A 92 -3.90 -10.85 1.26
CA LYS A 92 -3.60 -10.19 2.54
C LYS A 92 -2.09 -10.10 2.68
N TRP A 93 -1.61 -8.94 3.12
CA TRP A 93 -0.16 -8.66 3.17
C TRP A 93 0.20 -7.80 4.37
N LEU A 94 1.45 -7.92 4.78
CA LEU A 94 2.09 -7.07 5.79
C LEU A 94 2.99 -6.08 5.06
N ASN A 95 2.95 -4.82 5.49
CA ASN A 95 3.75 -3.77 4.88
C ASN A 95 4.44 -2.95 5.96
N ILE A 96 5.73 -2.71 5.79
CA ILE A 96 6.54 -1.94 6.72
C ILE A 96 7.25 -0.82 5.95
N HIS A 97 7.23 0.38 6.51
CA HIS A 97 8.02 1.53 6.03
C HIS A 97 8.96 1.96 7.15
N SER A 98 10.24 2.14 6.85
CA SER A 98 11.22 2.60 7.83
C SER A 98 12.19 3.61 7.20
N PRO A 99 12.51 4.72 7.92
CA PRO A 99 11.94 5.13 9.20
C PRO A 99 10.45 5.42 9.10
N LYS A 100 9.80 5.67 10.25
CA LYS A 100 8.35 5.96 10.25
C LYS A 100 8.06 7.29 9.56
N GLY A 101 6.84 7.40 9.04
CA GLY A 101 6.38 8.61 8.36
C GLY A 101 5.32 8.37 7.29
N PHE A 102 5.30 7.21 6.68
CA PHE A 102 4.38 6.96 5.57
C PHE A 102 2.94 6.68 6.01
N LEU A 103 2.73 6.37 7.28
CA LEU A 103 1.37 6.16 7.81
C LEU A 103 0.49 7.40 7.57
N SER A 104 1.09 8.60 7.62
CA SER A 104 0.37 9.83 7.37
C SER A 104 -0.24 9.89 5.96
N PHE A 105 0.38 9.24 4.96
CA PHE A 105 -0.21 9.13 3.63
C PHE A 105 -1.52 8.35 3.68
N PHE A 106 -1.50 7.19 4.32
CA PHE A 106 -2.70 6.37 4.45
C PHE A 106 -3.80 7.12 5.20
N GLU A 107 -3.46 7.77 6.30
CA GLU A 107 -4.43 8.51 7.11
C GLU A 107 -5.02 9.71 6.36
N THR A 108 -4.22 10.38 5.55
CA THR A 108 -4.66 11.55 4.79
C THR A 108 -5.53 11.16 3.59
N MET A 109 -5.16 10.09 2.90
CA MET A 109 -5.86 9.66 1.67
C MET A 109 -6.95 8.63 1.92
N GLY A 110 -6.93 8.00 3.09
CA GLY A 110 -7.84 6.89 3.40
C GLY A 110 -9.26 7.34 3.72
N VAL A 111 -10.22 6.49 3.36
CA VAL A 111 -11.62 6.64 3.71
C VAL A 111 -11.91 5.64 4.82
N PRO A 112 -12.43 6.07 5.98
CA PRO A 112 -12.74 5.15 7.08
C PRO A 112 -13.58 3.96 6.60
N ALA A 113 -13.20 2.76 7.01
CA ALA A 113 -13.85 1.54 6.51
C ALA A 113 -15.32 1.44 6.92
N ASP A 114 -15.72 2.11 8.02
CA ASP A 114 -17.10 2.14 8.48
C ASP A 114 -17.95 3.20 7.78
N GLU A 115 -17.37 3.98 6.88
CA GLU A 115 -18.12 4.97 6.11
C GLU A 115 -18.88 4.29 4.97
N PRO A 116 -20.15 4.71 4.68
CA PRO A 116 -20.89 4.14 3.56
C PRO A 116 -20.13 4.32 2.24
N GLN A 117 -20.09 3.27 1.43
CA GLN A 117 -19.44 3.29 0.11
C GLN A 117 -17.95 3.66 0.19
N ALA A 118 -17.27 3.23 1.25
CA ALA A 118 -15.87 3.57 1.48
C ALA A 118 -14.96 3.12 0.33
N ILE A 119 -15.19 1.94 -0.22
CA ILE A 119 -14.37 1.41 -1.31
C ILE A 119 -14.47 2.31 -2.54
N GLU A 120 -15.71 2.63 -2.95
CA GLU A 120 -15.97 3.46 -4.11
C GLU A 120 -15.41 4.87 -3.93
N LYS A 121 -15.55 5.43 -2.73
CA LYS A 121 -14.99 6.75 -2.41
C LYS A 121 -13.48 6.76 -2.49
N SER A 122 -12.83 5.66 -2.09
CA SER A 122 -11.36 5.58 -2.09
C SER A 122 -10.75 5.60 -3.49
N VAL A 123 -11.54 5.32 -4.52
CA VAL A 123 -11.10 5.35 -5.92
C VAL A 123 -11.82 6.43 -6.72
N SER A 124 -12.42 7.41 -6.04
CA SER A 124 -13.08 8.54 -6.71
C SER A 124 -12.05 9.41 -7.42
N GLU A 125 -12.51 10.13 -8.46
CA GLU A 125 -11.65 11.05 -9.19
C GLU A 125 -11.03 12.11 -8.28
N ASP A 126 -11.79 12.59 -7.30
CA ASP A 126 -11.31 13.59 -6.34
C ASP A 126 -10.13 13.05 -5.52
N ILE A 127 -10.24 11.83 -5.00
CA ILE A 127 -9.15 11.23 -4.21
C ILE A 127 -7.96 10.90 -5.09
N ILE A 128 -8.18 10.32 -6.26
CA ILE A 128 -7.09 10.02 -7.19
C ILE A 128 -6.34 11.30 -7.55
N GLY A 129 -7.06 12.37 -7.87
CA GLY A 129 -6.45 13.67 -8.16
C GLY A 129 -5.65 14.22 -6.99
N LYS A 130 -6.16 14.09 -5.77
CA LYS A 130 -5.47 14.51 -4.57
C LYS A 130 -4.18 13.71 -4.37
N VAL A 131 -4.23 12.39 -4.56
CA VAL A 131 -3.05 11.54 -4.47
C VAL A 131 -1.98 11.97 -5.47
N MET A 132 -2.37 12.15 -6.73
CA MET A 132 -1.43 12.54 -7.79
C MET A 132 -0.78 13.89 -7.48
N LYS A 133 -1.51 14.81 -6.88
CA LYS A 133 -1.00 16.14 -6.55
C LYS A 133 -0.11 16.14 -5.32
N GLU A 134 -0.50 15.40 -4.28
CA GLU A 134 0.14 15.49 -2.96
C GLU A 134 1.13 14.37 -2.65
N ALA A 135 1.20 13.32 -3.48
CA ALA A 135 2.08 12.19 -3.23
C ALA A 135 3.53 12.59 -2.90
N PRO A 136 4.16 13.53 -3.62
CA PRO A 136 5.55 13.90 -3.31
C PRO A 136 5.75 14.44 -1.89
N THR A 137 4.75 15.07 -1.29
CA THR A 137 4.87 15.57 0.09
C THR A 137 4.95 14.43 1.11
N PHE A 138 4.55 13.22 0.72
CA PHE A 138 4.65 12.00 1.54
C PHE A 138 5.80 11.10 1.11
N ASP A 139 6.74 11.63 0.35
CA ASP A 139 7.87 10.85 -0.20
C ASP A 139 7.40 9.70 -1.11
N MET A 140 6.32 9.91 -1.83
CA MET A 140 5.84 9.00 -2.87
C MET A 140 6.01 9.69 -4.21
N HIS A 141 7.04 9.30 -4.96
CA HIS A 141 7.39 9.94 -6.22
C HIS A 141 6.95 9.08 -7.39
N ILE A 142 5.90 9.51 -8.06
CA ILE A 142 5.27 8.75 -9.13
C ILE A 142 6.11 8.84 -10.39
N LYS A 143 6.33 7.69 -11.04
CA LYS A 143 7.04 7.57 -12.30
C LYS A 143 5.99 7.41 -13.40
N GLY A 144 5.96 8.32 -14.30
CA GLY A 144 4.95 8.28 -15.34
C GLY A 144 5.50 8.26 -16.73
#